data_41f4edafb0b48e22f4e679512ef8d126
#
_entry.id   41f4edafb0b48e22f4e679512ef8d126
#
_cell.length_a   1.000
_cell.length_b   1.000
_cell.length_c   1.000
_cell.angle_alpha   90.00
_cell.angle_beta   90.00
_cell.angle_gamma   90.00
#
_symmetry.space_group_name_H-M   'P 1'
#
loop_
_entity.id
_entity.type
_entity.pdbx_description
1 polymer ?
#
loop_
_entity_poly.entity_id
_entity_poly.type
_entity_poly.pdbx_seq_one_letter_code
_entity_poly.pdbx_strand_id
1 'polypeptide(L)'
;KGIDIVFIGEGYDARDIADGKFERDCENGYNYFFAVEPYKTYKEYFNVYSVLSQSDESGIETVNTIIANKFMKNGERDVDAALLWAKKARADIDLTKTVVILLDNCEDYYGWTYMYSDGSAMSVVSISEEAYPYDFRGQIQHEAGGHAFGKLGDEYIYQNSYIQTCPCQCCDHPADEQSGGYGLFKALDWYKNLSMYSDHNMVPWAHLMFHPKYSDRVDMYEGAYMHMRGMYRSEITSCMNNNIPYFSTISRQAIVERIKEYAGERFDFDEFVAKHYDVMRKNKI
;
A
#
# COMPACT_ATOMS: atom_id res chain seq x y z
N LYS A 1 -16.12 8.36 -13.76
CA LYS A 1 -15.65 8.56 -12.39
C LYS A 1 -14.39 7.71 -12.28
N GLY A 2 -13.19 8.25 -12.40
CA GLY A 2 -12.20 7.30 -12.67
C GLY A 2 -10.91 7.51 -11.89
N ILE A 3 -10.76 6.78 -10.79
CA ILE A 3 -9.46 6.52 -10.20
C ILE A 3 -8.83 5.40 -11.01
N ASP A 4 -7.67 5.64 -11.59
CA ASP A 4 -7.06 4.67 -12.46
C ASP A 4 -6.06 3.78 -11.69
N ILE A 5 -6.11 2.48 -11.99
CA ILE A 5 -5.09 1.51 -11.59
C ILE A 5 -4.47 0.96 -12.86
N VAL A 6 -3.16 0.99 -12.97
CA VAL A 6 -2.45 0.50 -14.14
C VAL A 6 -1.44 -0.57 -13.74
N PHE A 7 -1.67 -1.79 -14.20
CA PHE A 7 -0.69 -2.87 -14.10
C PHE A 7 0.29 -2.80 -15.27
N ILE A 8 1.57 -2.89 -14.98
CA ILE A 8 2.64 -3.08 -15.95
C ILE A 8 3.52 -4.24 -15.49
N GLY A 9 4.20 -4.92 -16.40
CA GLY A 9 5.00 -6.10 -16.07
C GLY A 9 6.50 -5.88 -16.20
N GLU A 10 7.28 -6.56 -15.38
CA GLU A 10 8.72 -6.69 -15.50
C GLU A 10 9.12 -8.16 -15.46
N GLY A 11 10.03 -8.58 -16.31
CA GLY A 11 10.47 -9.99 -16.40
C GLY A 11 9.49 -10.91 -17.14
N TYR A 12 8.57 -10.39 -17.93
CA TYR A 12 7.72 -11.19 -18.82
C TYR A 12 8.27 -11.18 -20.24
N ASP A 13 8.79 -12.31 -20.71
CA ASP A 13 9.30 -12.46 -22.08
C ASP A 13 8.17 -12.74 -23.10
N ALA A 14 8.53 -12.90 -24.35
CA ALA A 14 7.58 -13.19 -25.43
C ALA A 14 6.80 -14.49 -25.22
N ARG A 15 7.37 -15.47 -24.51
CA ARG A 15 6.70 -16.76 -24.22
C ARG A 15 5.69 -16.59 -23.11
N ASP A 16 6.07 -15.92 -22.01
CA ASP A 16 5.16 -15.62 -20.90
C ASP A 16 3.92 -14.87 -21.39
N ILE A 17 4.12 -13.91 -22.30
CA ILE A 17 3.04 -13.14 -22.91
C ILE A 17 2.17 -14.03 -23.80
N ALA A 18 2.78 -14.84 -24.67
CA ALA A 18 2.05 -15.74 -25.56
C ALA A 18 1.25 -16.80 -24.79
N ASP A 19 1.75 -17.24 -23.65
CA ASP A 19 1.09 -18.20 -22.75
C ASP A 19 0.04 -17.54 -21.85
N GLY A 20 -0.13 -16.21 -21.94
CA GLY A 20 -1.09 -15.43 -21.15
C GLY A 20 -0.73 -15.31 -19.66
N LYS A 21 0.56 -15.48 -19.30
CA LYS A 21 1.00 -15.39 -17.90
C LYS A 21 0.81 -13.97 -17.35
N PHE A 22 1.21 -12.96 -18.11
CA PHE A 22 1.05 -11.56 -17.69
C PHE A 22 -0.42 -11.19 -17.42
N GLU A 23 -1.33 -11.61 -18.29
CA GLU A 23 -2.76 -11.36 -18.13
C GLU A 23 -3.32 -12.05 -16.89
N ARG A 24 -2.92 -13.31 -16.65
CA ARG A 24 -3.36 -14.03 -15.43
C ARG A 24 -2.84 -13.38 -14.15
N ASP A 25 -1.60 -12.92 -14.15
CA ASP A 25 -1.00 -12.25 -12.99
C ASP A 25 -1.66 -10.89 -12.74
N CYS A 26 -2.00 -10.14 -13.79
CA CYS A 26 -2.81 -8.92 -13.69
C CYS A 26 -4.22 -9.21 -13.14
N GLU A 27 -4.88 -10.28 -13.60
CA GLU A 27 -6.19 -10.68 -13.10
C GLU A 27 -6.15 -11.09 -11.63
N ASN A 28 -5.13 -11.84 -11.23
CA ASN A 28 -4.91 -12.19 -9.82
C ASN A 28 -4.70 -10.93 -8.97
N GLY A 29 -3.82 -10.02 -9.42
CA GLY A 29 -3.58 -8.74 -8.75
C GLY A 29 -4.84 -7.90 -8.59
N TYR A 30 -5.66 -7.81 -9.62
CA TYR A 30 -6.96 -7.17 -9.57
C TYR A 30 -7.90 -7.81 -8.55
N ASN A 31 -8.00 -9.12 -8.56
CA ASN A 31 -8.86 -9.85 -7.62
C ASN A 31 -8.39 -9.65 -6.18
N TYR A 32 -7.09 -9.69 -5.92
CA TYR A 32 -6.51 -9.47 -4.61
C TYR A 32 -6.69 -8.03 -4.11
N PHE A 33 -6.48 -7.03 -4.96
CA PHE A 33 -6.67 -5.62 -4.60
C PHE A 33 -8.10 -5.35 -4.14
N PHE A 34 -9.10 -5.88 -4.86
CA PHE A 34 -10.51 -5.68 -4.55
C PHE A 34 -11.12 -6.72 -3.58
N ALA A 35 -10.30 -7.63 -3.03
CA ALA A 35 -10.78 -8.58 -2.02
C ALA A 35 -10.89 -7.97 -0.62
N VAL A 36 -10.22 -6.87 -0.35
CA VAL A 36 -10.15 -6.23 0.98
C VAL A 36 -11.01 -4.97 1.05
N GLU A 37 -11.62 -4.72 2.22
CA GLU A 37 -12.31 -3.46 2.47
C GLU A 37 -11.32 -2.31 2.78
N PRO A 38 -11.57 -1.09 2.27
CA PRO A 38 -12.81 -0.62 1.64
C PRO A 38 -12.85 -0.78 0.12
N TYR A 39 -11.78 -1.25 -0.52
CA TYR A 39 -11.69 -1.38 -1.98
C TYR A 39 -12.81 -2.24 -2.57
N LYS A 40 -13.20 -3.30 -1.87
CA LYS A 40 -14.29 -4.18 -2.27
C LYS A 40 -15.62 -3.41 -2.41
N THR A 41 -15.95 -2.59 -1.41
CA THR A 41 -17.19 -1.80 -1.39
C THR A 41 -17.19 -0.66 -2.41
N TYR A 42 -16.01 -0.07 -2.70
CA TYR A 42 -15.86 1.09 -3.58
C TYR A 42 -15.25 0.73 -4.95
N LYS A 43 -15.29 -0.52 -5.35
CA LYS A 43 -14.69 -1.03 -6.59
C LYS A 43 -15.12 -0.25 -7.84
N GLU A 44 -16.37 0.19 -7.89
CA GLU A 44 -16.96 0.94 -9.02
C GLU A 44 -16.35 2.33 -9.25
N TYR A 45 -15.56 2.85 -8.32
CA TYR A 45 -14.83 4.11 -8.46
C TYR A 45 -13.54 3.96 -9.27
N PHE A 46 -13.09 2.74 -9.53
CA PHE A 46 -11.82 2.46 -10.16
C PHE A 46 -11.98 1.96 -11.60
N ASN A 47 -11.11 2.47 -12.47
CA ASN A 47 -10.86 1.90 -13.79
C ASN A 47 -9.53 1.14 -13.71
N VAL A 48 -9.48 -0.06 -14.24
CA VAL A 48 -8.28 -0.90 -14.18
C VAL A 48 -7.80 -1.22 -15.58
N TYR A 49 -6.53 -1.03 -15.81
CA TYR A 49 -5.85 -1.26 -17.07
C TYR A 49 -4.65 -2.17 -16.86
N SER A 50 -4.33 -2.95 -17.87
CA SER A 50 -3.02 -3.59 -18.01
C SER A 50 -2.32 -3.01 -19.23
N VAL A 51 -1.03 -2.70 -19.09
CA VAL A 51 -0.21 -2.20 -20.20
C VAL A 51 0.96 -3.15 -20.36
N LEU A 52 0.90 -3.89 -21.44
CA LEU A 52 1.91 -4.87 -21.75
C LEU A 52 3.29 -4.22 -21.91
N SER A 53 4.28 -4.79 -21.24
CA SER A 53 5.69 -4.51 -21.44
C SER A 53 6.44 -5.84 -21.58
N GLN A 54 7.07 -6.04 -22.73
CA GLN A 54 7.87 -7.23 -22.95
C GLN A 54 9.29 -7.01 -22.48
N SER A 55 9.81 -7.91 -21.64
CA SER A 55 11.22 -8.02 -21.26
C SER A 55 11.97 -8.95 -22.23
N ASP A 56 13.29 -8.85 -22.27
CA ASP A 56 14.12 -9.70 -23.14
C ASP A 56 14.19 -11.12 -22.61
N GLU A 57 14.08 -11.29 -21.28
CA GLU A 57 14.14 -12.59 -20.59
C GLU A 57 12.98 -12.74 -19.61
N SER A 58 12.61 -14.00 -19.36
CA SER A 58 11.59 -14.37 -18.38
C SER A 58 12.18 -14.40 -16.97
N GLY A 59 11.42 -13.88 -16.01
CA GLY A 59 11.75 -13.92 -14.59
C GLY A 59 12.72 -12.82 -14.16
N ILE A 60 12.84 -12.72 -12.85
CA ILE A 60 13.82 -11.89 -12.14
C ILE A 60 14.48 -12.82 -11.15
N GLU A 61 15.73 -13.20 -11.39
CA GLU A 61 16.40 -14.27 -10.62
C GLU A 61 16.60 -13.91 -9.13
N THR A 62 16.84 -12.65 -8.83
CA THR A 62 16.86 -12.14 -7.44
C THR A 62 16.75 -10.61 -7.44
N VAL A 63 16.41 -10.03 -6.29
CA VAL A 63 16.42 -8.57 -6.04
C VAL A 63 17.77 -7.92 -6.39
N ASN A 64 18.85 -8.70 -6.45
CA ASN A 64 20.21 -8.21 -6.64
C ASN A 64 20.82 -8.55 -8.02
N THR A 65 20.22 -9.41 -8.82
CA THR A 65 20.67 -9.76 -10.17
C THR A 65 19.73 -9.21 -11.22
N ILE A 66 20.09 -8.06 -11.74
CA ILE A 66 19.30 -7.33 -12.71
C ILE A 66 19.70 -7.83 -14.09
N ILE A 67 18.89 -8.72 -14.64
CA ILE A 67 18.97 -9.13 -16.04
C ILE A 67 18.08 -8.16 -16.82
N ALA A 68 18.57 -7.69 -17.95
CA ALA A 68 17.91 -6.96 -19.06
C ALA A 68 16.42 -6.56 -18.88
N ASN A 69 16.11 -5.99 -17.74
CA ASN A 69 14.76 -5.59 -17.39
C ASN A 69 14.46 -4.19 -17.97
N LYS A 70 13.22 -4.00 -18.41
CA LYS A 70 12.80 -2.81 -19.13
C LYS A 70 12.81 -1.54 -18.29
N PHE A 71 12.50 -1.67 -17.01
CA PHE A 71 12.40 -0.54 -16.06
C PHE A 71 13.54 -0.56 -15.05
N MET A 72 14.74 -0.85 -15.56
CA MET A 72 15.97 -0.80 -14.77
C MET A 72 16.98 0.10 -15.43
N LYS A 73 17.70 0.90 -14.63
CA LYS A 73 18.76 1.79 -15.08
C LYS A 73 19.88 1.82 -14.04
N ASN A 74 21.08 1.49 -14.48
CA ASN A 74 22.27 1.48 -13.62
C ASN A 74 22.13 0.66 -12.33
N GLY A 75 21.33 -0.41 -12.37
CA GLY A 75 21.14 -1.25 -11.20
C GLY A 75 19.98 -0.86 -10.29
N GLU A 76 19.23 0.17 -10.64
CA GLU A 76 18.08 0.66 -9.84
C GLU A 76 16.80 0.67 -10.68
N ARG A 77 15.65 0.73 -10.04
CA ARG A 77 14.37 0.88 -10.74
C ARG A 77 14.31 2.24 -11.45
N ASP A 78 14.01 2.21 -12.74
CA ASP A 78 13.69 3.40 -13.52
C ASP A 78 12.19 3.73 -13.36
N VAL A 79 11.87 4.36 -12.23
CA VAL A 79 10.48 4.70 -11.86
C VAL A 79 9.87 5.65 -12.88
N ASP A 80 10.64 6.62 -13.37
CA ASP A 80 10.16 7.58 -14.36
C ASP A 80 9.76 6.87 -15.66
N ALA A 81 10.57 5.93 -16.13
CA ALA A 81 10.26 5.14 -17.32
C ALA A 81 8.98 4.30 -17.11
N ALA A 82 8.82 3.70 -15.95
CA ALA A 82 7.64 2.90 -15.63
C ALA A 82 6.38 3.77 -15.55
N LEU A 83 6.42 4.91 -14.89
CA LEU A 83 5.31 5.86 -14.83
C LEU A 83 4.93 6.40 -16.22
N LEU A 84 5.94 6.71 -17.06
CA LEU A 84 5.68 7.11 -18.45
C LEU A 84 5.07 5.97 -19.29
N TRP A 85 5.47 4.72 -19.01
CA TRP A 85 4.88 3.58 -19.67
C TRP A 85 3.41 3.38 -19.29
N ALA A 86 3.07 3.59 -18.04
CA ALA A 86 1.70 3.53 -17.55
C ALA A 86 0.76 4.51 -18.27
N LYS A 87 1.25 5.65 -18.75
CA LYS A 87 0.47 6.60 -19.56
C LYS A 87 -0.07 6.02 -20.86
N LYS A 88 0.45 4.89 -21.34
CA LYS A 88 -0.08 4.19 -22.51
C LYS A 88 -1.45 3.56 -22.28
N ALA A 89 -1.86 3.40 -21.02
CA ALA A 89 -3.20 2.90 -20.68
C ALA A 89 -4.31 3.79 -21.22
N ARG A 90 -4.10 5.13 -21.12
CA ARG A 90 -5.05 6.13 -21.57
C ARG A 90 -4.34 7.48 -21.80
N ALA A 91 -4.70 8.20 -22.85
CA ALA A 91 -4.00 9.42 -23.27
C ALA A 91 -4.04 10.57 -22.24
N ASP A 92 -5.11 10.63 -21.44
CA ASP A 92 -5.37 11.67 -20.44
C ASP A 92 -5.20 11.20 -18.99
N ILE A 93 -4.41 10.14 -18.78
CA ILE A 93 -4.19 9.61 -17.44
C ILE A 93 -3.47 10.62 -16.53
N ASP A 94 -4.03 10.83 -15.35
CA ASP A 94 -3.46 11.69 -14.31
C ASP A 94 -2.68 10.83 -13.30
N LEU A 95 -1.36 10.78 -13.44
CA LEU A 95 -0.50 9.95 -12.57
C LEU A 95 -0.57 10.36 -11.10
N THR A 96 -0.96 11.60 -10.78
CA THR A 96 -1.08 12.05 -9.38
C THR A 96 -2.27 11.40 -8.66
N LYS A 97 -3.21 10.82 -9.42
CA LYS A 97 -4.41 10.11 -8.92
C LYS A 97 -4.44 8.64 -9.34
N THR A 98 -3.39 8.15 -9.97
CA THR A 98 -3.29 6.80 -10.51
C THR A 98 -2.41 5.94 -9.61
N VAL A 99 -2.83 4.70 -9.36
CA VAL A 99 -1.98 3.67 -8.77
C VAL A 99 -1.29 2.90 -9.90
N VAL A 100 0.01 3.02 -10.00
CA VAL A 100 0.81 2.20 -10.92
C VAL A 100 1.36 1.01 -10.16
N ILE A 101 1.12 -0.19 -10.67
CA ILE A 101 1.56 -1.46 -10.09
C ILE A 101 2.50 -2.13 -11.09
N LEU A 102 3.78 -2.17 -10.75
CA LEU A 102 4.78 -2.92 -11.48
C LEU A 102 4.83 -4.34 -10.91
N LEU A 103 4.31 -5.30 -11.69
CA LEU A 103 4.38 -6.71 -11.37
C LEU A 103 5.74 -7.26 -11.79
N ASP A 104 6.51 -7.71 -10.83
CA ASP A 104 7.74 -8.43 -11.07
C ASP A 104 7.44 -9.93 -11.21
N ASN A 105 7.81 -10.52 -12.34
CA ASN A 105 7.72 -11.97 -12.59
C ASN A 105 8.76 -12.71 -11.74
N CYS A 106 8.56 -12.72 -10.43
CA CYS A 106 9.44 -13.33 -9.43
C CYS A 106 8.62 -13.96 -8.31
N GLU A 107 8.95 -15.17 -7.93
CA GLU A 107 8.25 -15.94 -6.89
C GLU A 107 8.73 -15.61 -5.46
N ASP A 108 9.89 -14.96 -5.33
CA ASP A 108 10.42 -14.53 -4.06
C ASP A 108 9.57 -13.39 -3.46
N TYR A 109 9.43 -13.38 -2.14
CA TYR A 109 8.68 -12.33 -1.44
C TYR A 109 9.49 -11.03 -1.36
N TYR A 110 9.02 -10.00 -2.02
CA TYR A 110 9.43 -8.61 -1.81
C TYR A 110 8.40 -7.64 -2.39
N GLY A 111 8.35 -6.45 -1.82
CA GLY A 111 7.55 -5.35 -2.34
C GLY A 111 8.00 -4.04 -1.72
N TRP A 112 7.81 -2.96 -2.43
CA TRP A 112 7.97 -1.59 -1.93
C TRP A 112 7.24 -0.60 -2.81
N THR A 113 6.98 0.59 -2.27
CA THR A 113 6.27 1.65 -2.97
C THR A 113 7.08 2.94 -3.02
N TYR A 114 7.23 3.47 -4.23
CA TYR A 114 7.72 4.83 -4.44
C TYR A 114 6.53 5.79 -4.36
N MET A 115 6.63 6.80 -3.51
CA MET A 115 5.63 7.86 -3.35
C MET A 115 6.28 9.21 -3.53
N TYR A 116 5.65 10.07 -4.32
CA TYR A 116 6.11 11.43 -4.61
C TYR A 116 5.15 12.47 -4.02
N SER A 117 5.68 13.63 -3.66
CA SER A 117 4.92 14.71 -3.01
C SER A 117 3.79 15.28 -3.87
N ASP A 118 3.81 15.06 -5.18
CA ASP A 118 2.71 15.42 -6.09
C ASP A 118 1.52 14.45 -6.05
N GLY A 119 1.63 13.36 -5.29
CA GLY A 119 0.62 12.32 -5.16
C GLY A 119 0.86 11.08 -6.03
N SER A 120 1.73 11.17 -7.05
CA SER A 120 2.05 10.01 -7.89
C SER A 120 2.73 8.90 -7.06
N ALA A 121 2.48 7.66 -7.44
CA ALA A 121 3.06 6.51 -6.77
C ALA A 121 3.18 5.30 -7.69
N MET A 122 4.20 4.49 -7.45
CA MET A 122 4.37 3.19 -8.10
C MET A 122 4.73 2.14 -7.06
N SER A 123 3.95 1.07 -7.01
CA SER A 123 4.27 -0.11 -6.21
C SER A 123 4.97 -1.14 -7.06
N VAL A 124 6.09 -1.65 -6.58
CA VAL A 124 6.74 -2.86 -7.11
C VAL A 124 6.24 -4.03 -6.28
N VAL A 125 5.71 -5.04 -6.93
CA VAL A 125 5.10 -6.20 -6.28
C VAL A 125 5.55 -7.47 -6.99
N SER A 126 6.17 -8.39 -6.27
CA SER A 126 6.47 -9.72 -6.79
C SER A 126 5.23 -10.61 -6.80
N ILE A 127 5.17 -11.57 -7.72
CA ILE A 127 4.12 -12.60 -7.75
C ILE A 127 4.43 -13.75 -6.78
N SER A 128 4.79 -13.41 -5.54
CA SER A 128 5.28 -14.34 -4.54
C SER A 128 4.35 -15.53 -4.31
N GLU A 129 4.94 -16.73 -4.30
CA GLU A 129 4.29 -17.98 -3.92
C GLU A 129 4.53 -18.36 -2.45
N GLU A 130 5.09 -17.47 -1.65
CA GLU A 130 5.28 -17.72 -0.23
C GLU A 130 3.97 -17.90 0.53
N ALA A 131 4.08 -18.48 1.73
CA ALA A 131 2.91 -18.74 2.57
C ALA A 131 2.29 -17.45 3.09
N TYR A 132 0.96 -17.46 3.23
CA TYR A 132 0.19 -16.41 3.90
C TYR A 132 0.86 -15.98 5.23
N PRO A 133 0.99 -14.69 5.53
CA PRO A 133 0.46 -13.53 4.79
C PRO A 133 1.46 -12.88 3.82
N TYR A 134 2.58 -13.53 3.51
CA TYR A 134 3.68 -13.04 2.67
C TYR A 134 3.54 -13.45 1.20
N ASP A 135 2.32 -13.66 0.78
CA ASP A 135 1.91 -14.02 -0.56
C ASP A 135 1.69 -12.78 -1.45
N PHE A 136 1.49 -13.01 -2.74
CA PHE A 136 1.18 -11.95 -3.71
C PHE A 136 -0.04 -11.10 -3.30
N ARG A 137 -1.07 -11.74 -2.73
CA ARG A 137 -2.25 -11.04 -2.21
C ARG A 137 -1.87 -10.03 -1.12
N GLY A 138 -1.06 -10.45 -0.13
CA GLY A 138 -0.63 -9.59 0.97
C GLY A 138 0.16 -8.39 0.48
N GLN A 139 1.08 -8.60 -0.45
CA GLN A 139 1.89 -7.53 -1.04
C GLN A 139 1.05 -6.50 -1.79
N ILE A 140 0.14 -6.95 -2.66
CA ILE A 140 -0.68 -6.02 -3.45
C ILE A 140 -1.57 -5.15 -2.55
N GLN A 141 -2.12 -5.74 -1.49
CA GLN A 141 -2.94 -5.00 -0.54
C GLN A 141 -2.11 -4.00 0.26
N HIS A 142 -0.94 -4.40 0.73
CA HIS A 142 -0.03 -3.55 1.50
C HIS A 142 0.55 -2.43 0.63
N GLU A 143 1.23 -2.78 -0.44
CA GLU A 143 1.98 -1.83 -1.27
C GLU A 143 1.03 -0.94 -2.09
N ALA A 144 0.19 -1.54 -2.93
CA ALA A 144 -0.67 -0.75 -3.81
C ALA A 144 -1.87 -0.16 -3.08
N GLY A 145 -2.53 -0.94 -2.22
CA GLY A 145 -3.69 -0.48 -1.46
C GLY A 145 -3.30 0.44 -0.30
N GLY A 146 -2.32 0.05 0.48
CA GLY A 146 -1.88 0.80 1.66
C GLY A 146 -1.06 2.03 1.33
N HIS A 147 0.12 1.83 0.75
CA HIS A 147 1.03 2.95 0.47
C HIS A 147 0.62 3.76 -0.74
N ALA A 148 0.51 3.14 -1.92
CA ALA A 148 0.35 3.91 -3.15
C ALA A 148 -0.97 4.68 -3.21
N PHE A 149 -2.08 4.04 -2.90
CA PHE A 149 -3.39 4.70 -2.90
C PHE A 149 -3.75 5.29 -1.54
N GLY A 150 -3.71 4.48 -0.48
CA GLY A 150 -4.13 4.89 0.87
C GLY A 150 -3.26 5.96 1.50
N LYS A 151 -2.01 6.14 1.01
CA LYS A 151 -1.00 7.02 1.60
C LYS A 151 -0.80 6.73 3.08
N LEU A 152 -0.81 5.46 3.43
CA LEU A 152 -0.62 4.95 4.78
C LEU A 152 0.87 4.68 5.05
N GLY A 153 1.27 4.82 6.30
CA GLY A 153 2.60 4.43 6.75
C GLY A 153 2.61 3.01 7.31
N ASP A 154 3.80 2.42 7.41
CA ASP A 154 4.01 1.10 8.01
C ASP A 154 3.68 1.11 9.49
N GLU A 155 2.94 0.11 9.95
CA GLU A 155 2.59 -0.07 11.37
C GLU A 155 3.46 -1.12 12.07
N TYR A 156 4.36 -1.80 11.34
CA TYR A 156 5.24 -2.80 11.93
C TYR A 156 6.47 -2.19 12.61
N ILE A 157 7.10 -3.01 13.45
CA ILE A 157 8.38 -2.75 14.10
C ILE A 157 9.35 -3.87 13.73
N TYR A 158 10.63 -3.54 13.62
CA TYR A 158 11.66 -4.56 13.44
C TYR A 158 12.02 -5.19 14.79
N GLN A 159 11.37 -6.30 15.12
CA GLN A 159 11.57 -6.97 16.41
C GLN A 159 13.03 -7.31 16.71
N ASN A 160 13.80 -7.68 15.70
CA ASN A 160 15.21 -8.02 15.87
C ASN A 160 16.12 -6.78 15.99
N SER A 161 15.66 -5.60 15.65
CA SER A 161 16.48 -4.40 15.65
C SER A 161 16.58 -3.74 17.03
N TYR A 162 15.61 -3.93 17.91
CA TYR A 162 15.65 -3.28 19.20
C TYR A 162 16.40 -4.07 20.29
N ILE A 163 16.76 -5.30 20.03
CA ILE A 163 17.55 -6.07 21.01
C ILE A 163 19.01 -5.66 20.96
N GLN A 164 19.61 -5.41 19.79
CA GLN A 164 21.03 -5.05 19.68
C GLN A 164 21.46 -4.29 18.41
N THR A 165 20.65 -4.19 17.37
CA THR A 165 21.13 -3.78 16.05
C THR A 165 20.17 -2.92 15.23
N CYS A 166 19.36 -2.08 15.86
CA CYS A 166 18.57 -1.14 15.09
C CYS A 166 19.50 -0.26 14.25
N PRO A 167 19.44 -0.33 12.91
CA PRO A 167 20.33 0.47 12.07
C PRO A 167 20.12 1.98 12.27
N CYS A 168 18.93 2.37 12.67
CA CYS A 168 18.60 3.76 12.97
C CYS A 168 19.02 4.19 14.38
N GLN A 169 19.44 3.26 15.23
CA GLN A 169 19.76 3.51 16.66
C GLN A 169 18.62 4.20 17.43
N CYS A 170 17.37 4.08 16.95
CA CYS A 170 16.23 4.82 17.47
C CYS A 170 15.18 3.94 18.16
N CYS A 171 15.48 2.67 18.44
CA CYS A 171 14.52 1.73 19.01
C CYS A 171 14.01 2.11 20.40
N ASP A 172 14.79 2.90 21.13
CA ASP A 172 14.43 3.42 22.46
C ASP A 172 14.10 4.90 22.46
N HIS A 173 13.99 5.51 21.27
CA HIS A 173 13.70 6.94 21.12
C HIS A 173 12.39 7.14 20.37
N PRO A 174 11.68 8.24 20.63
CA PRO A 174 10.58 8.67 19.78
C PRO A 174 11.04 8.81 18.33
N ALA A 175 10.16 8.50 17.39
CA ALA A 175 10.43 8.78 15.98
C ALA A 175 10.56 10.29 15.78
N ASP A 176 11.62 10.71 15.11
CA ASP A 176 11.80 12.10 14.71
C ASP A 176 10.90 12.40 13.51
N GLU A 177 10.18 13.52 13.53
CA GLU A 177 9.37 13.97 12.39
C GLU A 177 10.15 14.12 11.09
N GLN A 178 11.45 14.33 11.18
CA GLN A 178 12.33 14.47 10.03
C GLN A 178 12.87 13.13 9.54
N SER A 179 12.76 12.08 10.33
CA SER A 179 13.28 10.78 9.95
C SER A 179 12.39 10.08 8.93
N GLY A 180 13.01 9.51 7.88
CA GLY A 180 12.33 8.68 6.88
C GLY A 180 11.22 9.36 6.11
N GLY A 181 11.19 10.70 6.03
CA GLY A 181 10.15 11.43 5.31
C GLY A 181 8.83 11.58 6.08
N TYR A 182 8.75 11.10 7.32
CA TYR A 182 7.52 11.17 8.13
C TYR A 182 6.93 12.58 8.20
N GLY A 183 7.75 13.60 8.52
CA GLY A 183 7.30 14.99 8.61
C GLY A 183 6.75 15.51 7.28
N LEU A 184 7.41 15.18 6.15
CA LEU A 184 6.92 15.55 4.82
C LEU A 184 5.55 14.95 4.55
N PHE A 185 5.37 13.65 4.78
CA PHE A 185 4.12 12.96 4.51
C PHE A 185 2.99 13.41 5.44
N LYS A 186 3.30 13.72 6.69
CA LYS A 186 2.32 14.33 7.62
C LYS A 186 1.88 15.73 7.14
N ALA A 187 2.80 16.54 6.61
CA ALA A 187 2.48 17.84 6.06
C ALA A 187 1.57 17.77 4.82
N LEU A 188 1.56 16.62 4.12
CA LEU A 188 0.67 16.31 2.99
C LEU A 188 -0.67 15.68 3.43
N ASP A 189 -0.96 15.64 4.72
CA ASP A 189 -2.12 14.94 5.31
C ASP A 189 -2.15 13.43 5.00
N TRP A 190 -0.95 12.84 4.84
CA TRP A 190 -0.76 11.40 4.68
C TRP A 190 -0.47 10.75 6.04
N TYR A 191 -0.29 9.43 6.06
CA TYR A 191 0.03 8.65 7.26
C TYR A 191 -0.97 8.87 8.41
N LYS A 192 -2.27 8.99 8.07
CA LYS A 192 -3.33 9.15 9.08
C LYS A 192 -3.40 8.00 10.08
N ASN A 193 -2.83 6.86 9.74
CA ASN A 193 -2.75 5.68 10.60
C ASN A 193 -1.59 5.71 11.61
N LEU A 194 -0.73 6.74 11.57
CA LEU A 194 0.42 6.91 12.45
C LEU A 194 0.37 8.21 13.24
N SER A 195 0.90 8.19 14.48
CA SER A 195 1.04 9.39 15.31
C SER A 195 2.29 9.33 16.18
N MET A 196 2.94 10.47 16.38
CA MET A 196 3.97 10.68 17.41
C MET A 196 3.39 11.15 18.75
N TYR A 197 2.11 11.53 18.78
CA TYR A 197 1.48 12.03 19.99
C TYR A 197 1.04 10.88 20.90
N SER A 198 1.39 10.98 22.20
CA SER A 198 0.92 10.08 23.25
C SER A 198 -0.38 10.53 23.92
N ASP A 199 -0.91 11.69 23.53
CA ASP A 199 -2.20 12.19 24.01
C ASP A 199 -3.33 11.66 23.13
N HIS A 200 -4.29 10.98 23.74
CA HIS A 200 -5.46 10.40 23.09
C HIS A 200 -6.31 11.40 22.29
N ASN A 201 -6.25 12.68 22.64
CA ASN A 201 -6.99 13.72 21.91
C ASN A 201 -6.22 14.26 20.69
N MET A 202 -4.94 13.97 20.58
CA MET A 202 -4.05 14.51 19.54
C MET A 202 -3.83 13.55 18.37
N VAL A 203 -4.25 12.29 18.49
CA VAL A 203 -4.07 11.29 17.41
C VAL A 203 -5.13 11.46 16.33
N PRO A 204 -4.81 11.17 15.06
CA PRO A 204 -5.77 11.31 13.94
C PRO A 204 -7.06 10.51 14.11
N TRP A 205 -7.03 9.43 14.88
CA TRP A 205 -8.16 8.53 15.14
C TRP A 205 -8.87 8.77 16.48
N ALA A 206 -8.63 9.90 17.16
CA ALA A 206 -9.25 10.21 18.45
C ALA A 206 -10.80 10.06 18.42
N HIS A 207 -11.43 10.56 17.37
CA HIS A 207 -12.87 10.46 17.16
C HIS A 207 -13.40 9.02 17.07
N LEU A 208 -12.58 8.07 16.61
CA LEU A 208 -12.94 6.66 16.54
C LEU A 208 -12.80 5.97 17.90
N MET A 209 -11.79 6.33 18.70
CA MET A 209 -11.59 5.78 20.05
C MET A 209 -12.79 6.02 20.97
N PHE A 210 -13.43 7.17 20.82
CA PHE A 210 -14.60 7.54 21.62
C PHE A 210 -15.95 7.21 20.95
N HIS A 211 -15.90 6.64 19.73
CA HIS A 211 -17.12 6.30 19.01
C HIS A 211 -17.66 4.94 19.47
N PRO A 212 -18.97 4.82 19.85
CA PRO A 212 -19.53 3.60 20.45
C PRO A 212 -19.37 2.32 19.61
N LYS A 213 -19.25 2.46 18.30
CA LYS A 213 -19.09 1.32 17.38
C LYS A 213 -17.64 0.86 17.18
N TYR A 214 -16.66 1.67 17.59
CA TYR A 214 -15.24 1.42 17.33
C TYR A 214 -14.38 1.35 18.60
N SER A 215 -14.88 1.86 19.73
CA SER A 215 -14.13 1.95 21.00
C SER A 215 -13.74 0.58 21.60
N ASP A 216 -14.25 -0.50 21.07
CA ASP A 216 -13.89 -1.87 21.46
C ASP A 216 -12.60 -2.38 20.79
N ARG A 217 -12.07 -1.66 19.78
CA ARG A 217 -10.91 -2.09 18.99
C ARG A 217 -9.91 -0.98 18.69
N VAL A 218 -10.36 0.27 18.58
CA VAL A 218 -9.53 1.43 18.30
C VAL A 218 -9.05 2.02 19.61
N ASP A 219 -7.73 2.06 19.77
CA ASP A 219 -7.05 2.61 20.94
C ASP A 219 -5.69 3.18 20.51
N MET A 220 -4.78 3.38 21.42
CA MET A 220 -3.39 3.75 21.14
C MET A 220 -2.46 2.59 21.45
N TYR A 221 -1.83 2.06 20.42
CA TYR A 221 -0.84 1.00 20.55
C TYR A 221 0.53 1.56 20.21
N GLU A 222 1.43 1.58 21.18
CA GLU A 222 2.80 2.01 20.97
C GLU A 222 3.57 0.98 20.13
N GLY A 223 4.41 1.48 19.24
CA GLY A 223 5.17 0.72 18.26
C GLY A 223 4.55 0.79 16.87
N ALA A 224 5.23 1.53 15.97
CA ALA A 224 4.91 1.65 14.54
C ALA A 224 6.08 2.32 13.81
N TYR A 225 6.02 2.38 12.47
CA TYR A 225 7.00 3.03 11.62
C TYR A 225 8.45 2.59 11.96
N MET A 226 8.64 1.28 12.07
CA MET A 226 9.88 0.61 12.47
C MET A 226 10.38 0.94 13.89
N HIS A 227 9.68 1.77 14.65
CA HIS A 227 10.06 2.21 16.00
C HIS A 227 9.25 1.48 17.08
N MET A 228 9.90 1.05 18.13
CA MET A 228 9.23 0.43 19.28
C MET A 228 8.50 1.43 20.16
N ARG A 229 9.04 2.64 20.25
CA ARG A 229 8.56 3.69 21.15
C ARG A 229 8.43 5.02 20.45
N GLY A 230 7.52 5.85 20.96
CA GLY A 230 7.29 7.19 20.46
C GLY A 230 6.49 7.27 19.16
N MET A 231 6.12 6.13 18.58
CA MET A 231 5.20 6.03 17.45
C MET A 231 4.01 5.16 17.85
N TYR A 232 2.84 5.58 17.43
CA TYR A 232 1.57 4.93 17.79
C TYR A 232 0.77 4.58 16.55
N ARG A 233 -0.01 3.48 16.66
CA ARG A 233 -1.01 3.02 15.70
C ARG A 233 -2.35 2.80 16.39
N SER A 234 -3.41 2.70 15.61
CA SER A 234 -4.78 2.70 16.14
C SER A 234 -5.32 1.34 16.55
N GLU A 235 -4.76 0.27 16.02
CA GLU A 235 -5.23 -1.11 16.27
C GLU A 235 -4.03 -2.06 16.42
N ILE A 236 -4.26 -3.21 17.06
CA ILE A 236 -3.19 -4.19 17.35
C ILE A 236 -2.56 -4.71 16.07
N THR A 237 -3.39 -4.98 15.05
CA THR A 237 -2.96 -5.59 13.79
C THR A 237 -3.73 -5.02 12.62
N SER A 238 -3.11 -5.00 11.44
CA SER A 238 -3.68 -4.51 10.19
C SER A 238 -2.86 -4.99 9.00
N CYS A 239 -3.33 -4.70 7.79
CA CYS A 239 -2.56 -4.89 6.56
C CYS A 239 -1.20 -4.18 6.62
N MET A 240 -1.16 -2.95 7.16
CA MET A 240 0.06 -2.15 7.27
C MET A 240 1.02 -2.63 8.37
N ASN A 241 0.60 -3.59 9.19
CA ASN A 241 1.44 -4.21 10.23
C ASN A 241 1.96 -5.58 9.79
N ASN A 242 1.11 -6.46 9.28
CA ASN A 242 1.48 -7.85 9.02
C ASN A 242 0.75 -8.48 7.82
N ASN A 243 0.40 -7.69 6.83
CA ASN A 243 -0.19 -8.12 5.55
C ASN A 243 -1.49 -8.93 5.63
N ILE A 244 -2.19 -8.89 6.76
CA ILE A 244 -3.52 -9.52 6.83
C ILE A 244 -4.52 -8.75 5.96
N PRO A 245 -5.57 -9.40 5.42
CA PRO A 245 -6.55 -8.75 4.54
C PRO A 245 -7.54 -7.87 5.32
N TYR A 246 -6.99 -6.91 6.08
CA TYR A 246 -7.73 -6.01 6.94
C TYR A 246 -6.98 -4.68 7.13
N PHE A 247 -7.53 -3.59 6.67
CA PHE A 247 -7.07 -2.24 7.02
C PHE A 247 -7.71 -1.79 8.34
N SER A 248 -6.92 -1.16 9.23
CA SER A 248 -7.44 -0.57 10.46
C SER A 248 -8.57 0.42 10.18
N THR A 249 -9.39 0.73 11.16
CA THR A 249 -10.56 1.62 10.97
C THR A 249 -10.16 2.99 10.43
N ILE A 250 -9.11 3.60 10.98
CA ILE A 250 -8.60 4.88 10.47
C ILE A 250 -8.02 4.75 9.06
N SER A 251 -7.35 3.64 8.76
CA SER A 251 -6.83 3.37 7.42
C SER A 251 -7.95 3.27 6.39
N ARG A 252 -9.03 2.55 6.71
CA ARG A 252 -10.23 2.48 5.85
C ARG A 252 -10.88 3.84 5.66
N GLN A 253 -10.97 4.65 6.73
CA GLN A 253 -11.49 6.01 6.63
C GLN A 253 -10.64 6.86 5.69
N ALA A 254 -9.32 6.87 5.85
CA ALA A 254 -8.41 7.63 5.00
C ALA A 254 -8.51 7.21 3.52
N ILE A 255 -8.64 5.91 3.26
CA ILE A 255 -8.84 5.38 1.90
C ILE A 255 -10.18 5.88 1.32
N VAL A 256 -11.28 5.82 2.09
CA VAL A 256 -12.60 6.26 1.61
C VAL A 256 -12.64 7.78 1.40
N GLU A 257 -12.03 8.56 2.28
CA GLU A 257 -11.86 10.01 2.10
C GLU A 257 -11.19 10.32 0.75
N ARG A 258 -10.09 9.63 0.43
CA ARG A 258 -9.37 9.80 -0.83
C ARG A 258 -10.18 9.34 -2.05
N ILE A 259 -10.89 8.22 -1.96
CA ILE A 259 -11.80 7.78 -3.04
C ILE A 259 -12.83 8.86 -3.33
N LYS A 260 -13.46 9.41 -2.31
CA LYS A 260 -14.49 10.45 -2.45
C LYS A 260 -13.91 11.75 -3.00
N GLU A 261 -12.75 12.17 -2.49
CA GLU A 261 -12.02 13.35 -2.99
C GLU A 261 -11.72 13.22 -4.49
N TYR A 262 -11.11 12.10 -4.91
CA TYR A 262 -10.74 11.89 -6.31
C TYR A 262 -11.94 11.75 -7.25
N ALA A 263 -13.07 11.27 -6.73
CA ALA A 263 -14.35 11.24 -7.44
C ALA A 263 -15.07 12.60 -7.47
N GLY A 264 -14.57 13.61 -6.77
CA GLY A 264 -15.23 14.91 -6.61
C GLY A 264 -16.48 14.84 -5.72
N GLU A 265 -16.54 13.86 -4.82
CA GLU A 265 -17.62 13.64 -3.87
C GLU A 265 -17.18 14.04 -2.45
N ARG A 266 -18.14 14.41 -1.62
CA ARG A 266 -17.87 14.69 -0.21
C ARG A 266 -17.84 13.38 0.58
N PHE A 267 -16.86 13.23 1.47
CA PHE A 267 -16.86 12.19 2.48
C PHE A 267 -17.97 12.44 3.52
N ASP A 268 -18.70 11.39 3.85
CA ASP A 268 -19.70 11.39 4.91
C ASP A 268 -19.36 10.33 5.96
N PHE A 269 -19.14 10.76 7.20
CA PHE A 269 -18.72 9.88 8.27
C PHE A 269 -19.82 8.89 8.71
N ASP A 270 -21.08 9.31 8.70
CA ASP A 270 -22.19 8.44 9.07
C ASP A 270 -22.39 7.33 8.01
N GLU A 271 -22.24 7.68 6.73
CA GLU A 271 -22.21 6.68 5.64
C GLU A 271 -21.05 5.71 5.81
N PHE A 272 -19.86 6.21 6.13
CA PHE A 272 -18.70 5.37 6.42
C PHE A 272 -18.97 4.41 7.57
N VAL A 273 -19.49 4.90 8.70
CA VAL A 273 -19.83 4.08 9.86
C VAL A 273 -20.86 3.01 9.49
N ALA A 274 -21.88 3.37 8.71
CA ALA A 274 -22.91 2.42 8.29
C ALA A 274 -22.35 1.26 7.44
N LYS A 275 -21.40 1.56 6.56
CA LYS A 275 -20.78 0.58 5.65
C LYS A 275 -19.68 -0.25 6.29
N HIS A 276 -18.91 0.32 7.22
CA HIS A 276 -17.64 -0.25 7.70
C HIS A 276 -17.61 -0.62 9.18
N TYR A 277 -18.71 -0.45 9.89
CA TYR A 277 -18.77 -0.71 11.33
C TYR A 277 -18.35 -2.12 11.74
N ASP A 278 -18.79 -3.16 11.04
CA ASP A 278 -18.59 -4.54 11.46
C ASP A 278 -17.70 -5.37 10.53
N VAL A 279 -16.80 -4.68 9.78
CA VAL A 279 -15.87 -5.37 8.85
C VAL A 279 -15.07 -6.47 9.54
N MET A 280 -14.62 -6.24 10.78
CA MET A 280 -13.91 -7.27 11.57
C MET A 280 -14.79 -8.43 12.02
N ARG A 281 -16.09 -8.21 12.23
CA ARG A 281 -17.01 -9.27 12.69
C ARG A 281 -17.34 -10.27 11.59
N LYS A 282 -17.25 -9.83 10.33
CA LYS A 282 -17.48 -10.68 9.16
C LYS A 282 -16.29 -11.56 8.81
N ASN A 283 -15.09 -11.12 9.18
CA ASN A 283 -13.83 -11.80 8.95
C ASN A 283 -13.34 -12.54 10.20
N LYS A 284 -14.22 -13.19 10.93
CA LYS A 284 -13.78 -14.12 11.98
C LYS A 284 -13.03 -15.25 11.30
N ILE A 285 -11.70 -15.15 11.35
CA ILE A 285 -10.78 -16.25 11.09
C ILE A 285 -10.79 -17.18 12.30
#